data_a75ea1270468c68a4a189b83f07a6101
#
_entry.id   a75ea1270468c68a4a189b83f07a6101
#
_cell.length_a   1.000
_cell.length_b   1.000
_cell.length_c   1.000
_cell.angle_alpha   90.00
_cell.angle_beta   90.00
_cell.angle_gamma   90.00
#
_symmetry.space_group_name_H-M   'P 1'
#
loop_
_entity.id
_entity.type
_entity.pdbx_description
1 polymer ?
#
loop_
_entity_poly.entity_id
_entity_poly.type
_entity_poly.pdbx_seq_one_letter_code
_entity_poly.pdbx_strand_id
1 'polypeptide(L)' 'MVHTEEQLNLRQEVLQILFKKFGKGSYSHKKIYECADEWVAKGHKISSGIVKYYDAYYNK' A
#
# COMPACT_ATOMS: atom_id res chain seq x y z
N MET A 1 3.67 0.59 17.05
CA MET A 1 3.62 1.98 16.57
C MET A 1 2.20 2.33 16.17
N VAL A 2 1.73 3.47 16.63
CA VAL A 2 0.37 3.90 16.36
C VAL A 2 0.37 4.88 15.18
N HIS A 3 -0.37 4.56 14.15
CA HIS A 3 -0.56 5.46 13.02
C HIS A 3 -1.57 6.54 13.37
N THR A 4 -1.40 7.73 12.84
CA THR A 4 -2.40 8.77 12.96
C THR A 4 -3.63 8.37 12.15
N GLU A 5 -4.76 9.06 12.39
CA GLU A 5 -5.97 8.82 11.63
C GLU A 5 -5.76 9.05 10.14
N GLU A 6 -5.02 10.09 9.79
CA GLU A 6 -4.68 10.35 8.39
C GLU A 6 -3.89 9.21 7.78
N GLN A 7 -2.93 8.66 8.54
CA GLN A 7 -2.14 7.55 8.07
C GLN A 7 -2.98 6.29 7.86
N LEU A 8 -3.91 6.04 8.78
CA LEU A 8 -4.80 4.89 8.65
C LEU A 8 -5.72 5.02 7.44
N ASN A 9 -6.23 6.23 7.21
CA ASN A 9 -7.07 6.48 6.04
C ASN A 9 -6.28 6.29 4.75
N LEU A 10 -5.07 6.82 4.69
CA LEU A 10 -4.22 6.64 3.53
C LEU A 10 -3.88 5.16 3.32
N ARG A 11 -3.58 4.45 4.39
CA ARG A 11 -3.28 3.03 4.32
C ARG A 11 -4.44 2.26 3.71
N GLN A 12 -5.67 2.53 4.16
CA GLN A 12 -6.84 1.87 3.60
C GLN A 12 -7.01 2.18 2.12
N GLU A 13 -6.80 3.43 1.74
CA GLU A 13 -6.92 3.83 0.35
C GLU A 13 -5.91 3.10 -0.54
N VAL A 14 -4.66 3.06 -0.13
CA VAL A 14 -3.64 2.37 -0.93
C VAL A 14 -3.88 0.87 -0.95
N LEU A 15 -4.39 0.30 0.14
CA LEU A 15 -4.74 -1.13 0.17
C LEU A 15 -5.83 -1.44 -0.85
N GLN A 16 -6.87 -0.61 -0.90
CA GLN A 16 -7.95 -0.80 -1.87
C GLN A 16 -7.43 -0.76 -3.30
N ILE A 17 -6.59 0.22 -3.59
CA ILE A 17 -6.01 0.36 -4.92
C ILE A 17 -5.18 -0.88 -5.28
N LEU A 18 -4.32 -1.30 -4.37
CA LEU A 18 -3.44 -2.43 -4.63
C LEU A 18 -4.21 -3.74 -4.74
N PHE A 19 -5.20 -3.95 -3.88
CA PHE A 19 -6.01 -5.17 -3.96
C PHE A 19 -6.82 -5.22 -5.25
N LYS A 20 -7.34 -4.10 -5.69
CA LYS A 20 -8.09 -4.06 -6.93
C LYS A 20 -7.21 -4.38 -8.12
N LYS A 21 -5.97 -3.93 -8.10
CA LYS A 21 -5.07 -4.09 -9.24
C LYS A 21 -4.22 -5.36 -9.18
N PHE A 22 -3.76 -5.72 -8.00
CA PHE A 22 -2.81 -6.83 -7.83
C PHE A 22 -3.32 -7.95 -6.93
N GLY A 23 -4.46 -7.81 -6.32
CA GLY A 23 -4.93 -8.71 -5.29
C GLY A 23 -5.57 -10.01 -5.75
N LYS A 24 -5.15 -10.54 -6.89
CA LYS A 24 -5.78 -11.72 -7.48
C LYS A 24 -5.31 -13.05 -6.90
N GLY A 25 -4.42 -13.03 -5.95
CA GLY A 25 -3.94 -14.25 -5.32
C GLY A 25 -3.51 -14.00 -3.90
N SER A 26 -3.63 -15.01 -3.05
CA SER A 26 -3.23 -14.88 -1.65
C SER A 26 -1.75 -14.54 -1.50
N TYR A 27 -0.97 -14.88 -2.47
CA TYR A 27 0.46 -14.58 -2.49
C TYR A 27 0.74 -13.08 -2.43
N SER A 28 -0.10 -12.30 -3.08
CA SER A 28 0.09 -10.86 -3.17
C SER A 28 -0.32 -10.12 -1.91
N HIS A 29 -1.17 -10.74 -1.08
CA HIS A 29 -1.77 -10.03 0.05
C HIS A 29 -0.71 -9.56 1.05
N LYS A 30 0.25 -10.42 1.38
CA LYS A 30 1.31 -10.05 2.31
C LYS A 30 2.14 -8.89 1.76
N LYS A 31 2.49 -8.96 0.48
CA LYS A 31 3.26 -7.89 -0.16
C LYS A 31 2.48 -6.59 -0.20
N ILE A 32 1.18 -6.68 -0.43
CA ILE A 32 0.32 -5.50 -0.48
C ILE A 32 0.30 -4.82 0.89
N TYR A 33 0.13 -5.59 1.96
CA TYR A 33 0.13 -5.01 3.29
C TYR A 33 1.48 -4.39 3.64
N GLU A 34 2.57 -5.06 3.31
CA GLU A 34 3.90 -4.52 3.54
C GLU A 34 4.13 -3.22 2.77
N CYS A 35 3.72 -3.20 1.51
CA CYS A 35 3.86 -2.01 0.67
C CYS A 35 3.07 -0.84 1.24
N ALA A 36 1.83 -1.09 1.65
CA ALA A 36 0.99 -0.03 2.20
C ALA A 36 1.59 0.53 3.49
N ASP A 37 2.05 -0.34 4.37
CA ASP A 37 2.67 0.10 5.62
C ASP A 37 3.94 0.92 5.36
N GLU A 38 4.76 0.47 4.44
CA GLU A 38 5.98 1.19 4.10
C GLU A 38 5.69 2.53 3.45
N TRP A 39 4.70 2.56 2.56
CA TRP A 39 4.29 3.81 1.91
C TRP A 39 3.90 4.87 2.94
N VAL A 40 3.08 4.48 3.89
CA VAL A 40 2.64 5.38 4.94
C VAL A 40 3.80 5.77 5.86
N ALA A 41 4.67 4.82 6.19
CA ALA A 41 5.80 5.07 7.05
C ALA A 41 6.81 6.06 6.46
N LYS A 42 6.87 6.15 5.13
CA LYS A 42 7.73 7.10 4.45
C LYS A 42 7.22 8.54 4.51
N GLY A 43 6.03 8.75 5.05
CA GLY A 43 5.47 10.08 5.18
C GLY A 43 4.66 10.57 4.00
N HIS A 44 4.33 9.70 3.08
CA HIS A 44 3.44 10.08 1.98
C HIS A 44 2.08 10.47 2.51
N LYS A 45 1.45 11.43 1.85
CA LYS A 45 0.13 11.93 2.25
C LYS A 45 -0.94 11.64 1.23
N ILE A 46 -0.56 11.11 0.07
CA ILE A 46 -1.50 10.80 -1.01
C ILE A 46 -1.22 9.39 -1.50
N SER A 47 -2.22 8.80 -2.15
CA SER A 47 -2.08 7.44 -2.71
C SER A 47 -1.55 7.45 -4.14
N SER A 48 -1.42 8.61 -4.75
CA SER A 48 -0.91 8.75 -6.09
C SER A 48 0.51 8.19 -6.17
N GLY A 49 0.74 7.30 -7.13
CA GLY A 49 2.04 6.68 -7.30
C GLY A 49 2.25 5.36 -6.57
N ILE A 50 1.27 4.92 -5.76
CA ILE A 50 1.40 3.66 -5.02
C ILE A 50 1.50 2.46 -5.97
N VAL A 51 0.77 2.47 -7.07
CA VAL A 51 0.81 1.38 -8.04
C VAL A 51 2.22 1.25 -8.63
N LYS A 52 2.81 2.36 -9.00
CA LYS A 52 4.15 2.39 -9.55
C LYS A 52 5.18 1.92 -8.52
N TYR A 53 5.01 2.35 -7.28
CA TYR A 53 5.89 1.94 -6.20
C TYR A 53 5.81 0.43 -5.95
N TYR A 54 4.61 -0.10 -5.87
CA TYR A 54 4.40 -1.53 -5.69
C TYR A 54 5.03 -2.30 -6.85
N ASP A 55 4.77 -1.87 -8.06
CA ASP A 55 5.29 -2.54 -9.25
C ASP A 55 6.82 -2.54 -9.27
N ALA A 56 7.43 -1.44 -8.85
CA ALA A 56 8.88 -1.32 -8.86
C ALA A 56 9.56 -2.17 -7.78
N TYR A 57 8.97 -2.28 -6.60
CA TYR A 57 9.65 -2.86 -5.45
C TYR A 57 9.05 -4.16 -4.94
N TYR A 58 7.80 -4.43 -5.21
CA TYR A 58 7.11 -5.58 -4.65
C TYR A 58 6.59 -6.57 -5.68
N ASN A 59 6.33 -6.11 -6.87
CA ASN A 59 5.78 -6.94 -7.94
C ASN A 59 6.90 -7.40 -8.88
N LYS A 60 7.81 -8.18 -8.33
CA LYS A 60 8.92 -8.73 -9.12
C LYS A 60 8.76 -10.19 -9.40
#